data_f944052a9c48f4465178ffe43ea7faed
#
_entry.id   f944052a9c48f4465178ffe43ea7faed
#
_cell.length_a   1.000
_cell.length_b   1.000
_cell.length_c   1.000
_cell.angle_alpha   90.00
_cell.angle_beta   90.00
_cell.angle_gamma   90.00
#
_symmetry.space_group_name_H-M   'P 1'
#
loop_
_entity.id
_entity.type
_entity.pdbx_description
1 polymer ?
#
loop_
_entity_poly.entity_id
_entity_poly.type
_entity_poly.pdbx_seq_one_letter_code
_entity_poly.pdbx_strand_id
1 'polypeptide(L)'
;MAAHSHYKREPANRVFVNRNMRLEKIKFFGFDMDYTLAIYKSPDLESMAFDLIKERMISIGYPEHLRSFKYNPIFPVRGLWFDYLYGNLLKVDGFGNILVGMHGFTPLTPQEIEELYPNKFLHLTDKRVYVLNTLFNLPETYLVACLVDYFDNSPDFTLSTDKTGVKSGDVVMTYRSIFKDIRNAVDWVHFDSDMKKTIINNLDKYVERDDRAVQLLEQLRQSGRKTFLLTNSDYWYTNELMKYLVGENWTEYFDITVVDASKPKWFADGTVFREVDTTTGALKIGIHAGPLKRGVVYSGGSCDAFRRLVKARGKDVLYIGDHIFGDVLRSKKARGWKTFLVVPELDHELTVWTDRRPLFEQLRELDTLMANIYRNLDGNTRDKPKIDDILKNIKGVTHEMDQEYGVMGSLFRSGSRTTFFASQVERYADLYASSCYNLVHYPNFYFFRAPMTLMPHESTVDHSSIMHQKPESLKKQNSVGQQVRGWTRMMSKSTTFCHEEDEEDQDGPSSNSDNEPVEQVHKRERSHSEESSESLNQTDVLVPNPSYVDVD
;
A
#
# COMPACT_ATOMS: atom_id res chain seq x y z
N MET A 1 8.86 31.88 8.32
CA MET A 1 9.66 30.82 7.69
C MET A 1 10.32 30.02 8.80
N ALA A 2 9.84 28.80 9.08
CA ALA A 2 10.51 27.94 10.04
C ALA A 2 11.86 27.56 9.44
N ALA A 3 12.93 27.77 10.22
CA ALA A 3 14.26 27.35 9.85
C ALA A 3 14.21 25.83 9.59
N HIS A 4 14.42 25.41 8.34
CA HIS A 4 14.56 24.00 8.03
C HIS A 4 15.80 23.48 8.77
N SER A 5 15.58 22.75 9.86
CA SER A 5 16.68 22.03 10.50
C SER A 5 17.21 21.03 9.48
N HIS A 6 18.48 21.18 9.10
CA HIS A 6 19.10 20.25 8.16
C HIS A 6 19.16 18.86 8.78
N TYR A 7 18.50 17.90 8.14
CA TYR A 7 18.69 16.49 8.47
C TYR A 7 20.14 16.09 8.13
N LYS A 8 20.79 15.40 9.06
CA LYS A 8 22.13 14.85 8.81
C LYS A 8 22.11 13.62 7.88
N ARG A 9 20.95 12.94 7.79
CA ARG A 9 20.79 11.75 6.93
C ARG A 9 20.43 12.17 5.51
N GLU A 10 21.08 11.51 4.56
CA GLU A 10 20.72 11.61 3.15
C GLU A 10 19.26 11.22 2.92
N PRO A 11 18.56 11.84 1.97
CA PRO A 11 17.15 11.54 1.68
C PRO A 11 16.87 10.04 1.48
N ALA A 12 17.70 9.32 0.73
CA ALA A 12 17.58 7.90 0.47
C ALA A 12 17.66 7.03 1.76
N ASN A 13 18.37 7.50 2.80
CA ASN A 13 18.52 6.80 4.07
C ASN A 13 17.47 7.19 5.12
N ARG A 14 16.45 7.96 4.72
CA ARG A 14 15.40 8.41 5.64
C ARG A 14 14.25 7.44 5.70
N VAL A 15 13.60 7.44 6.88
CA VAL A 15 12.28 6.86 7.10
C VAL A 15 11.29 8.00 7.22
N PHE A 16 10.23 7.96 6.40
CA PHE A 16 9.18 8.96 6.36
C PHE A 16 8.03 8.54 7.28
N VAL A 17 7.38 9.52 7.89
CA VAL A 17 6.49 9.31 9.04
C VAL A 17 5.11 9.86 8.74
N ASN A 18 4.11 8.98 8.69
CA ASN A 18 2.70 9.37 8.63
C ASN A 18 2.05 9.40 10.02
N ARG A 19 2.53 8.58 10.97
CA ARG A 19 2.03 8.52 12.35
C ARG A 19 3.16 8.40 13.35
N ASN A 20 2.96 9.02 14.51
CA ASN A 20 3.92 8.96 15.60
C ASN A 20 4.20 7.52 16.03
N MET A 21 5.49 7.19 16.21
CA MET A 21 5.91 5.89 16.69
C MET A 21 7.21 5.95 17.46
N ARG A 22 7.23 5.40 18.67
CA ARG A 22 8.44 5.20 19.50
C ARG A 22 8.96 3.79 19.28
N LEU A 23 10.18 3.64 18.74
CA LEU A 23 10.79 2.33 18.52
C LEU A 23 10.95 1.53 19.81
N GLU A 24 11.20 2.20 20.94
CA GLU A 24 11.34 1.56 22.24
C GLU A 24 10.09 0.80 22.71
N LYS A 25 8.89 1.20 22.24
CA LYS A 25 7.63 0.53 22.57
C LYS A 25 7.34 -0.69 21.69
N ILE A 26 8.08 -0.88 20.60
CA ILE A 26 7.95 -2.03 19.72
C ILE A 26 8.71 -3.21 20.29
N LYS A 27 8.01 -4.33 20.52
CA LYS A 27 8.57 -5.57 21.08
C LYS A 27 8.85 -6.62 20.01
N PHE A 28 8.07 -6.60 18.92
CA PHE A 28 8.13 -7.56 17.84
C PHE A 28 8.31 -6.86 16.50
N PHE A 29 9.35 -7.23 15.76
CA PHE A 29 9.61 -6.79 14.40
C PHE A 29 9.33 -7.94 13.45
N GLY A 30 8.29 -7.81 12.64
CA GLY A 30 7.95 -8.78 11.61
C GLY A 30 8.38 -8.31 10.24
N PHE A 31 8.91 -9.22 9.46
CA PHE A 31 9.40 -8.93 8.11
C PHE A 31 8.71 -9.85 7.10
N ASP A 32 8.28 -9.26 6.00
CA ASP A 32 8.14 -10.00 4.76
C ASP A 32 9.52 -10.30 4.16
N MET A 33 9.59 -11.18 3.17
CA MET A 33 10.84 -11.53 2.49
C MET A 33 10.98 -10.82 1.15
N ASP A 34 10.09 -11.12 0.23
CA ASP A 34 10.17 -10.67 -1.15
C ASP A 34 9.97 -9.14 -1.25
N TYR A 35 10.84 -8.43 -1.97
CA TYR A 35 10.90 -6.97 -2.05
C TYR A 35 10.97 -6.24 -0.69
N THR A 36 11.24 -6.96 0.39
CA THR A 36 11.38 -6.41 1.74
C THR A 36 12.77 -6.65 2.31
N LEU A 37 13.10 -7.92 2.66
CA LEU A 37 14.46 -8.33 3.00
C LEU A 37 15.26 -8.68 1.73
N ALA A 38 14.63 -9.35 0.76
CA ALA A 38 15.23 -9.61 -0.53
C ALA A 38 14.92 -8.45 -1.48
N ILE A 39 15.92 -7.65 -1.80
CA ILE A 39 15.82 -6.58 -2.79
C ILE A 39 16.12 -7.20 -4.16
N TYR A 40 15.13 -7.19 -5.04
CA TYR A 40 15.31 -7.69 -6.41
C TYR A 40 15.83 -6.59 -7.33
N LYS A 41 16.74 -6.97 -8.23
CA LYS A 41 17.34 -6.04 -9.18
C LYS A 41 16.38 -5.79 -10.34
N SER A 42 15.93 -4.56 -10.45
CA SER A 42 15.18 -4.06 -11.59
C SER A 42 16.15 -3.51 -12.66
N PRO A 43 15.91 -3.74 -13.96
CA PRO A 43 14.77 -4.45 -14.56
C PRO A 43 15.02 -5.95 -14.80
N ASP A 44 16.05 -6.57 -14.24
CA ASP A 44 16.44 -7.93 -14.58
C ASP A 44 15.37 -8.97 -14.20
N LEU A 45 14.79 -8.85 -13.00
CA LEU A 45 13.74 -9.77 -12.53
C LEU A 45 12.45 -9.59 -13.36
N GLU A 46 12.02 -8.36 -13.54
CA GLU A 46 10.81 -8.02 -14.28
C GLU A 46 10.90 -8.45 -15.75
N SER A 47 12.09 -8.27 -16.37
CA SER A 47 12.33 -8.73 -17.75
C SER A 47 12.23 -10.23 -17.89
N MET A 48 12.81 -10.98 -16.95
CA MET A 48 12.69 -12.44 -16.91
C MET A 48 11.24 -12.89 -16.72
N ALA A 49 10.53 -12.31 -15.77
CA ALA A 49 9.13 -12.62 -15.52
C ALA A 49 8.26 -12.30 -16.74
N PHE A 50 8.48 -11.15 -17.38
CA PHE A 50 7.81 -10.76 -18.62
C PHE A 50 8.02 -11.79 -19.74
N ASP A 51 9.26 -12.23 -19.93
CA ASP A 51 9.57 -13.23 -20.96
C ASP A 51 8.90 -14.58 -20.68
N LEU A 52 8.87 -15.03 -19.43
CA LEU A 52 8.19 -16.27 -19.04
C LEU A 52 6.66 -16.18 -19.22
N ILE A 53 6.05 -15.06 -18.81
CA ILE A 53 4.61 -14.84 -18.99
C ILE A 53 4.26 -14.81 -20.47
N LYS A 54 5.05 -14.12 -21.29
CA LYS A 54 4.91 -14.02 -22.73
C LYS A 54 4.96 -15.39 -23.40
N GLU A 55 5.97 -16.23 -23.10
CA GLU A 55 6.08 -17.59 -23.63
C GLU A 55 4.90 -18.46 -23.16
N ARG A 56 4.41 -18.29 -21.93
CA ARG A 56 3.20 -18.99 -21.47
C ARG A 56 1.97 -18.57 -22.28
N MET A 57 1.80 -17.28 -22.57
CA MET A 57 0.70 -16.77 -23.42
C MET A 57 0.75 -17.40 -24.82
N ILE A 58 1.94 -17.45 -25.45
CA ILE A 58 2.11 -18.10 -26.75
C ILE A 58 1.75 -19.59 -26.66
N SER A 59 2.15 -20.29 -25.61
CA SER A 59 1.86 -21.71 -25.41
C SER A 59 0.37 -22.04 -25.31
N ILE A 60 -0.46 -21.09 -24.93
CA ILE A 60 -1.92 -21.23 -24.85
C ILE A 60 -2.65 -20.71 -26.10
N GLY A 61 -1.92 -20.31 -27.14
CA GLY A 61 -2.46 -19.96 -28.45
C GLY A 61 -2.47 -18.48 -28.81
N TYR A 62 -1.81 -17.62 -28.02
CA TYR A 62 -1.61 -16.22 -28.41
C TYR A 62 -0.58 -16.12 -29.55
N PRO A 63 -0.63 -15.03 -30.34
CA PRO A 63 0.20 -14.89 -31.54
C PRO A 63 1.70 -14.96 -31.26
N GLU A 64 2.45 -15.65 -32.13
CA GLU A 64 3.91 -15.73 -32.09
C GLU A 64 4.59 -14.34 -32.13
N HIS A 65 3.89 -13.34 -32.65
CA HIS A 65 4.38 -11.95 -32.68
C HIS A 65 4.75 -11.42 -31.29
N LEU A 66 4.15 -11.95 -30.23
CA LEU A 66 4.46 -11.58 -28.84
C LEU A 66 5.94 -11.76 -28.51
N ARG A 67 6.67 -12.69 -29.18
CA ARG A 67 8.12 -12.85 -28.97
C ARG A 67 8.93 -11.61 -29.29
N SER A 68 8.43 -10.73 -30.16
CA SER A 68 9.10 -9.48 -30.51
C SER A 68 9.05 -8.43 -29.38
N PHE A 69 8.13 -8.56 -28.43
CA PHE A 69 7.99 -7.61 -27.32
C PHE A 69 9.14 -7.74 -26.32
N LYS A 70 9.66 -6.60 -25.91
CA LYS A 70 10.69 -6.50 -24.87
C LYS A 70 10.16 -5.65 -23.74
N TYR A 71 10.42 -6.06 -22.53
CA TYR A 71 10.00 -5.32 -21.35
C TYR A 71 10.61 -3.92 -21.33
N ASN A 72 9.76 -2.91 -21.05
CA ASN A 72 10.20 -1.53 -20.91
C ASN A 72 9.91 -1.05 -19.47
N PRO A 73 10.92 -0.92 -18.61
CA PRO A 73 10.75 -0.60 -17.19
C PRO A 73 10.23 0.83 -16.92
N ILE A 74 10.32 1.75 -17.88
CA ILE A 74 9.87 3.13 -17.70
C ILE A 74 8.36 3.31 -17.91
N PHE A 75 7.65 2.28 -18.39
CA PHE A 75 6.21 2.36 -18.67
C PHE A 75 5.36 2.07 -17.43
N PRO A 76 5.48 0.91 -16.73
CA PRO A 76 4.58 0.55 -15.66
C PRO A 76 4.89 1.29 -14.35
N VAL A 77 3.84 1.53 -13.57
CA VAL A 77 3.93 2.01 -12.18
C VAL A 77 2.90 1.27 -11.33
N ARG A 78 3.18 1.07 -10.04
CA ARG A 78 2.21 0.45 -9.12
C ARG A 78 0.99 1.34 -8.91
N GLY A 79 -0.12 0.73 -8.51
CA GLY A 79 -1.33 1.45 -8.12
C GLY A 79 -2.24 1.85 -9.28
N LEU A 80 -1.88 1.46 -10.52
CA LEU A 80 -2.77 1.63 -11.66
C LEU A 80 -4.00 0.72 -11.53
N TRP A 81 -5.11 1.20 -12.06
CA TRP A 81 -6.33 0.44 -12.21
C TRP A 81 -6.45 -0.06 -13.64
N PHE A 82 -6.62 -1.35 -13.82
CA PHE A 82 -6.99 -1.91 -15.12
C PHE A 82 -8.51 -2.03 -15.21
N ASP A 83 -9.10 -1.32 -16.17
CA ASP A 83 -10.54 -1.40 -16.45
C ASP A 83 -10.82 -2.61 -17.37
N TYR A 84 -11.44 -3.63 -16.83
CA TYR A 84 -11.83 -4.82 -17.58
C TYR A 84 -12.74 -4.57 -18.78
N LEU A 85 -13.52 -3.49 -18.73
CA LEU A 85 -14.53 -3.21 -19.75
C LEU A 85 -13.89 -2.67 -21.03
N TYR A 86 -13.06 -1.63 -20.87
CA TYR A 86 -12.48 -0.92 -22.00
C TYR A 86 -10.99 -1.19 -22.22
N GLY A 87 -10.37 -2.05 -21.42
CA GLY A 87 -8.95 -2.39 -21.56
C GLY A 87 -7.99 -1.25 -21.22
N ASN A 88 -8.43 -0.25 -20.45
CA ASN A 88 -7.64 0.92 -20.14
C ASN A 88 -6.84 0.75 -18.85
N LEU A 89 -5.60 1.24 -18.86
CA LEU A 89 -4.80 1.47 -17.66
C LEU A 89 -5.07 2.88 -17.15
N LEU A 90 -5.51 3.01 -15.91
CA LEU A 90 -5.94 4.27 -15.32
C LEU A 90 -5.09 4.59 -14.08
N LYS A 91 -4.55 5.81 -14.04
CA LYS A 91 -4.05 6.41 -12.80
C LYS A 91 -5.20 7.20 -12.19
N VAL A 92 -5.53 6.92 -10.94
CA VAL A 92 -6.66 7.53 -10.25
C VAL A 92 -6.23 8.16 -8.92
N ASP A 93 -7.02 9.08 -8.41
CA ASP A 93 -6.84 9.61 -7.06
C ASP A 93 -7.49 8.71 -5.99
N GLY A 94 -7.38 9.09 -4.70
CA GLY A 94 -7.92 8.32 -3.59
C GLY A 94 -9.45 8.16 -3.59
N PHE A 95 -10.15 8.90 -4.44
CA PHE A 95 -11.60 8.86 -4.56
C PHE A 95 -12.09 8.09 -5.81
N GLY A 96 -11.19 7.78 -6.75
CA GLY A 96 -11.52 7.15 -8.02
C GLY A 96 -11.68 8.13 -9.19
N ASN A 97 -11.28 9.40 -9.02
CA ASN A 97 -11.23 10.33 -10.14
C ASN A 97 -10.02 10.00 -11.02
N ILE A 98 -10.24 9.95 -12.34
CA ILE A 98 -9.21 9.60 -13.31
C ILE A 98 -8.27 10.79 -13.50
N LEU A 99 -6.99 10.59 -13.27
CA LEU A 99 -5.91 11.54 -13.47
C LEU A 99 -5.26 11.37 -14.84
N VAL A 100 -4.97 10.11 -15.21
CA VAL A 100 -4.36 9.70 -16.48
C VAL A 100 -5.02 8.42 -16.94
N GLY A 101 -5.29 8.30 -18.24
CA GLY A 101 -5.78 7.08 -18.89
C GLY A 101 -4.91 6.71 -20.09
N MET A 102 -4.61 5.41 -20.24
CA MET A 102 -3.89 4.86 -21.38
C MET A 102 -4.67 3.68 -21.96
N HIS A 103 -4.80 3.64 -23.28
CA HIS A 103 -5.30 2.50 -24.02
C HIS A 103 -4.16 1.90 -24.83
N GLY A 104 -3.69 0.71 -24.45
CA GLY A 104 -2.40 0.24 -24.93
C GLY A 104 -1.29 1.24 -24.58
N PHE A 105 -0.66 1.82 -25.61
CA PHE A 105 0.36 2.88 -25.45
C PHE A 105 -0.15 4.28 -25.84
N THR A 106 -1.44 4.40 -26.15
CA THR A 106 -2.05 5.66 -26.57
C THR A 106 -2.71 6.36 -25.38
N PRO A 107 -2.31 7.60 -25.03
CA PRO A 107 -2.98 8.36 -23.98
C PRO A 107 -4.42 8.71 -24.38
N LEU A 108 -5.36 8.49 -23.47
CA LEU A 108 -6.74 8.92 -23.66
C LEU A 108 -6.85 10.44 -23.56
N THR A 109 -7.53 11.03 -24.52
CA THR A 109 -7.85 12.44 -24.49
C THR A 109 -8.88 12.77 -23.39
N PRO A 110 -8.96 14.01 -22.91
CA PRO A 110 -9.96 14.41 -21.93
C PRO A 110 -11.41 14.16 -22.39
N GLN A 111 -11.66 14.23 -23.70
CA GLN A 111 -12.96 13.94 -24.29
C GLN A 111 -13.28 12.46 -24.23
N GLU A 112 -12.36 11.58 -24.62
CA GLU A 112 -12.51 10.12 -24.51
C GLU A 112 -12.72 9.66 -23.07
N ILE A 113 -11.98 10.25 -22.12
CA ILE A 113 -12.18 9.98 -20.68
C ILE A 113 -13.60 10.35 -20.26
N GLU A 114 -14.14 11.48 -20.73
CA GLU A 114 -15.48 11.93 -20.38
C GLU A 114 -16.58 11.05 -21.01
N GLU A 115 -16.35 10.56 -22.23
CA GLU A 115 -17.25 9.63 -22.92
C GLU A 115 -17.28 8.24 -22.27
N LEU A 116 -16.12 7.68 -21.93
CA LEU A 116 -15.99 6.31 -21.37
C LEU A 116 -16.29 6.26 -19.86
N TYR A 117 -16.00 7.36 -19.15
CA TYR A 117 -16.11 7.48 -17.70
C TYR A 117 -16.88 8.74 -17.31
N PRO A 118 -18.19 8.64 -17.13
CA PRO A 118 -19.01 9.78 -16.75
C PRO A 118 -18.46 10.48 -15.50
N ASN A 119 -18.37 11.81 -15.53
CA ASN A 119 -17.76 12.64 -14.49
C ASN A 119 -16.26 12.36 -14.24
N LYS A 120 -15.57 11.70 -15.15
CA LYS A 120 -14.16 11.25 -15.01
C LYS A 120 -13.93 10.41 -13.76
N PHE A 121 -14.91 9.60 -13.41
CA PHE A 121 -14.94 8.82 -12.19
C PHE A 121 -15.19 7.34 -12.49
N LEU A 122 -14.46 6.47 -11.79
CA LEU A 122 -14.66 5.02 -11.84
C LEU A 122 -14.77 4.48 -10.41
N HIS A 123 -15.87 3.78 -10.15
CA HIS A 123 -16.08 3.13 -8.86
C HIS A 123 -15.23 1.85 -8.77
N LEU A 124 -14.50 1.70 -7.67
CA LEU A 124 -13.70 0.50 -7.41
C LEU A 124 -14.60 -0.68 -7.09
N THR A 125 -14.78 -1.57 -8.07
CA THR A 125 -15.51 -2.84 -7.92
C THR A 125 -14.74 -3.96 -8.59
N ASP A 126 -14.70 -5.15 -7.97
CA ASP A 126 -14.01 -6.33 -8.52
C ASP A 126 -14.54 -6.78 -9.87
N LYS A 127 -15.79 -6.43 -10.17
CA LYS A 127 -16.40 -6.78 -11.46
C LYS A 127 -15.87 -5.96 -12.62
N ARG A 128 -15.24 -4.80 -12.35
CA ARG A 128 -14.79 -3.88 -13.38
C ARG A 128 -13.31 -3.50 -13.29
N VAL A 129 -12.73 -3.46 -12.09
CA VAL A 129 -11.39 -2.91 -11.85
C VAL A 129 -10.48 -3.93 -11.21
N TYR A 130 -9.26 -4.05 -11.74
CA TYR A 130 -8.15 -4.72 -11.07
C TYR A 130 -7.10 -3.70 -10.67
N VAL A 131 -6.69 -3.72 -9.41
CA VAL A 131 -5.66 -2.81 -8.89
C VAL A 131 -4.29 -3.48 -8.98
N LEU A 132 -3.40 -2.91 -9.79
CA LEU A 132 -2.04 -3.38 -10.01
C LEU A 132 -1.12 -2.77 -8.93
N ASN A 133 -1.12 -3.30 -7.71
CA ASN A 133 -0.53 -2.65 -6.54
C ASN A 133 0.69 -3.34 -5.93
N THR A 134 1.22 -4.39 -6.55
CA THR A 134 2.48 -5.04 -6.17
C THR A 134 3.55 -4.88 -7.24
N LEU A 135 4.82 -4.93 -6.84
CA LEU A 135 5.96 -4.89 -7.76
C LEU A 135 5.94 -6.07 -8.75
N PHE A 136 5.41 -7.21 -8.34
CA PHE A 136 5.21 -8.36 -9.25
C PHE A 136 4.20 -8.11 -10.37
N ASN A 137 3.36 -7.06 -10.29
CA ASN A 137 2.46 -6.69 -11.38
C ASN A 137 3.13 -5.84 -12.47
N LEU A 138 4.35 -5.35 -12.32
CA LEU A 138 4.97 -4.48 -13.31
C LEU A 138 5.11 -5.15 -14.68
N PRO A 139 5.61 -6.42 -14.80
CA PRO A 139 5.64 -7.13 -16.08
C PRO A 139 4.25 -7.34 -16.67
N GLU A 140 3.27 -7.68 -15.84
CA GLU A 140 1.87 -7.85 -16.22
C GLU A 140 1.26 -6.56 -16.76
N THR A 141 1.51 -5.44 -16.08
CA THR A 141 1.04 -4.11 -16.49
C THR A 141 1.55 -3.74 -17.88
N TYR A 142 2.81 -4.03 -18.15
CA TYR A 142 3.39 -3.76 -19.47
C TYR A 142 2.86 -4.71 -20.54
N LEU A 143 2.70 -6.01 -20.21
CA LEU A 143 2.18 -6.99 -21.16
C LEU A 143 0.74 -6.71 -21.56
N VAL A 144 -0.10 -6.28 -20.62
CA VAL A 144 -1.49 -5.90 -20.95
C VAL A 144 -1.53 -4.72 -21.91
N ALA A 145 -0.65 -3.71 -21.73
CA ALA A 145 -0.55 -2.62 -22.67
C ALA A 145 -0.11 -3.08 -24.07
N CYS A 146 0.92 -3.97 -24.14
CA CYS A 146 1.37 -4.56 -25.38
C CYS A 146 0.25 -5.32 -26.12
N LEU A 147 -0.54 -6.10 -25.39
CA LEU A 147 -1.62 -6.90 -26.00
C LEU A 147 -2.79 -6.05 -26.47
N VAL A 148 -3.20 -5.06 -25.68
CA VAL A 148 -4.23 -4.10 -26.10
C VAL A 148 -3.79 -3.39 -27.37
N ASP A 149 -2.59 -2.82 -27.39
CA ASP A 149 -2.02 -2.12 -28.55
C ASP A 149 -1.92 -3.05 -29.79
N TYR A 150 -1.46 -4.28 -29.59
CA TYR A 150 -1.34 -5.26 -30.67
C TYR A 150 -2.69 -5.61 -31.28
N PHE A 151 -3.69 -5.96 -30.46
CA PHE A 151 -4.97 -6.40 -30.97
C PHE A 151 -5.76 -5.26 -31.64
N ASP A 152 -5.63 -4.04 -31.16
CA ASP A 152 -6.31 -2.88 -31.72
C ASP A 152 -5.70 -2.41 -33.06
N ASN A 153 -4.39 -2.63 -33.25
CA ASN A 153 -3.66 -2.19 -34.45
C ASN A 153 -3.37 -3.33 -35.45
N SER A 154 -3.66 -4.59 -35.10
CA SER A 154 -3.44 -5.72 -35.99
C SER A 154 -4.52 -5.80 -37.09
N PRO A 155 -4.16 -6.00 -38.36
CA PRO A 155 -5.11 -6.10 -39.45
C PRO A 155 -6.01 -7.36 -39.37
N ASP A 156 -5.62 -8.35 -38.57
CA ASP A 156 -6.37 -9.62 -38.40
C ASP A 156 -7.54 -9.47 -37.43
N PHE A 157 -7.62 -8.32 -36.72
CA PHE A 157 -8.64 -8.05 -35.72
C PHE A 157 -9.39 -6.76 -36.03
N THR A 158 -10.65 -6.70 -35.65
CA THR A 158 -11.48 -5.50 -35.72
C THR A 158 -12.02 -5.16 -34.34
N LEU A 159 -11.98 -3.88 -33.97
CA LEU A 159 -12.53 -3.41 -32.70
C LEU A 159 -14.03 -3.71 -32.63
N SER A 160 -14.51 -4.22 -31.50
CA SER A 160 -15.95 -4.41 -31.26
C SER A 160 -16.69 -3.07 -31.24
N THR A 161 -17.97 -3.08 -31.68
CA THR A 161 -18.78 -1.85 -31.77
C THR A 161 -18.99 -1.15 -30.44
N ASP A 162 -18.97 -1.89 -29.35
CA ASP A 162 -19.09 -1.41 -27.96
C ASP A 162 -17.76 -1.07 -27.31
N LYS A 163 -16.64 -1.16 -28.03
CA LYS A 163 -15.27 -0.90 -27.56
C LYS A 163 -14.84 -1.80 -26.37
N THR A 164 -15.43 -2.98 -26.21
CA THR A 164 -15.12 -3.89 -25.08
C THR A 164 -14.11 -4.97 -25.40
N GLY A 165 -13.59 -4.99 -26.61
CA GLY A 165 -12.62 -5.97 -27.10
C GLY A 165 -12.50 -5.97 -28.61
N VAL A 166 -11.93 -7.05 -29.15
CA VAL A 166 -11.65 -7.24 -30.57
C VAL A 166 -12.30 -8.51 -31.11
N LYS A 167 -12.50 -8.54 -32.41
CA LYS A 167 -13.12 -9.65 -33.13
C LYS A 167 -12.25 -10.09 -34.31
N SER A 168 -12.07 -11.39 -34.47
CA SER A 168 -11.47 -12.00 -35.66
C SER A 168 -12.35 -13.16 -36.14
N GLY A 169 -12.98 -13.01 -37.31
CA GLY A 169 -13.98 -13.96 -37.79
C GLY A 169 -15.16 -14.10 -36.82
N ASP A 170 -15.39 -15.32 -36.33
CA ASP A 170 -16.44 -15.63 -35.35
C ASP A 170 -15.95 -15.58 -33.90
N VAL A 171 -14.65 -15.30 -33.68
CA VAL A 171 -14.05 -15.24 -32.35
C VAL A 171 -14.08 -13.81 -31.84
N VAL A 172 -14.63 -13.64 -30.64
CA VAL A 172 -14.62 -12.35 -29.90
C VAL A 172 -13.72 -12.50 -28.67
N MET A 173 -12.77 -11.59 -28.52
CA MET A 173 -11.88 -11.51 -27.35
C MET A 173 -12.15 -10.19 -26.62
N THR A 174 -12.72 -10.28 -25.43
CA THR A 174 -12.91 -9.09 -24.57
C THR A 174 -11.61 -8.76 -23.84
N TYR A 175 -11.40 -7.49 -23.51
CA TYR A 175 -10.23 -7.09 -22.68
C TYR A 175 -10.23 -7.81 -21.33
N ARG A 176 -11.40 -8.11 -20.79
CA ARG A 176 -11.53 -8.96 -19.59
C ARG A 176 -10.96 -10.36 -19.79
N SER A 177 -11.28 -11.03 -20.92
CA SER A 177 -10.77 -12.38 -21.20
C SER A 177 -9.25 -12.37 -21.40
N ILE A 178 -8.74 -11.39 -22.16
CA ILE A 178 -7.29 -11.20 -22.36
C ILE A 178 -6.58 -11.01 -21.01
N PHE A 179 -7.09 -10.15 -20.14
CA PHE A 179 -6.50 -9.93 -18.84
C PHE A 179 -6.57 -11.17 -17.92
N LYS A 180 -7.67 -11.92 -17.98
CA LYS A 180 -7.79 -13.18 -17.25
C LYS A 180 -6.73 -14.20 -17.69
N ASP A 181 -6.46 -14.29 -18.98
CA ASP A 181 -5.43 -15.19 -19.51
C ASP A 181 -4.02 -14.73 -19.07
N ILE A 182 -3.76 -13.40 -19.07
CA ILE A 182 -2.52 -12.85 -18.53
C ILE A 182 -2.39 -13.23 -17.05
N ARG A 183 -3.44 -13.06 -16.24
CA ARG A 183 -3.42 -13.42 -14.82
C ARG A 183 -3.13 -14.89 -14.59
N ASN A 184 -3.78 -15.77 -15.35
CA ASN A 184 -3.51 -17.22 -15.31
C ASN A 184 -2.06 -17.53 -15.68
N ALA A 185 -1.49 -16.82 -16.67
CA ALA A 185 -0.10 -16.99 -17.06
C ALA A 185 0.86 -16.48 -15.98
N VAL A 186 0.56 -15.35 -15.32
CA VAL A 186 1.31 -14.83 -14.19
C VAL A 186 1.32 -15.80 -13.02
N ASP A 187 0.14 -16.33 -12.65
CA ASP A 187 0.02 -17.30 -11.57
C ASP A 187 0.81 -18.59 -11.91
N TRP A 188 0.71 -19.09 -13.16
CA TRP A 188 1.51 -20.23 -13.60
C TRP A 188 3.03 -19.95 -13.51
N VAL A 189 3.49 -18.75 -13.87
CA VAL A 189 4.92 -18.39 -13.78
C VAL A 189 5.39 -18.41 -12.33
N HIS A 190 4.58 -17.94 -11.39
CA HIS A 190 4.95 -17.89 -9.98
C HIS A 190 4.90 -19.25 -9.27
N PHE A 191 3.95 -20.14 -9.65
CA PHE A 191 3.71 -21.38 -8.94
C PHE A 191 4.28 -22.61 -9.64
N ASP A 192 4.19 -22.66 -10.97
CA ASP A 192 4.45 -23.89 -11.74
C ASP A 192 5.69 -23.80 -12.64
N SER A 193 6.25 -22.60 -12.86
CA SER A 193 7.40 -22.44 -13.74
C SER A 193 8.74 -22.59 -13.01
N ASP A 194 9.82 -22.59 -13.79
CA ASP A 194 11.19 -22.60 -13.26
C ASP A 194 11.70 -21.21 -12.84
N MET A 195 10.83 -20.20 -12.70
CA MET A 195 11.24 -18.84 -12.33
C MET A 195 12.05 -18.83 -11.02
N LYS A 196 11.53 -19.41 -9.95
CA LYS A 196 12.21 -19.49 -8.66
C LYS A 196 13.55 -20.23 -8.75
N LYS A 197 13.61 -21.34 -9.50
CA LYS A 197 14.87 -22.05 -9.74
C LYS A 197 15.88 -21.21 -10.52
N THR A 198 15.41 -20.45 -11.51
CA THR A 198 16.25 -19.55 -12.28
C THR A 198 16.84 -18.45 -11.42
N ILE A 199 16.05 -17.87 -10.50
CA ILE A 199 16.52 -16.88 -9.52
C ILE A 199 17.60 -17.50 -8.63
N ILE A 200 17.32 -18.64 -8.02
CA ILE A 200 18.26 -19.31 -7.09
C ILE A 200 19.57 -19.68 -7.78
N ASN A 201 19.52 -20.14 -9.03
CA ASN A 201 20.73 -20.48 -9.79
C ASN A 201 21.54 -19.24 -10.23
N ASN A 202 20.97 -18.04 -10.12
CA ASN A 202 21.60 -16.79 -10.57
C ASN A 202 21.35 -15.65 -9.58
N LEU A 203 21.52 -15.88 -8.29
CA LEU A 203 21.23 -14.91 -7.22
C LEU A 203 21.95 -13.59 -7.43
N ASP A 204 23.23 -13.60 -7.79
CA ASP A 204 23.98 -12.37 -8.04
C ASP A 204 23.41 -11.51 -9.17
N LYS A 205 22.66 -12.11 -10.10
CA LYS A 205 22.00 -11.38 -11.19
C LYS A 205 20.69 -10.73 -10.73
N TYR A 206 19.89 -11.44 -9.94
CA TYR A 206 18.52 -11.05 -9.66
C TYR A 206 18.30 -10.44 -8.27
N VAL A 207 19.22 -10.67 -7.33
CA VAL A 207 19.06 -10.25 -5.94
C VAL A 207 20.24 -9.37 -5.52
N GLU A 208 19.94 -8.27 -4.86
CA GLU A 208 20.95 -7.41 -4.28
C GLU A 208 21.42 -7.97 -2.94
N ARG A 209 22.72 -8.10 -2.75
CA ARG A 209 23.31 -8.45 -1.47
C ARG A 209 23.64 -7.17 -0.71
N ASP A 210 22.99 -7.00 0.44
CA ASP A 210 23.14 -5.82 1.29
C ASP A 210 23.53 -6.25 2.71
N ASP A 211 24.74 -5.92 3.14
CA ASP A 211 25.25 -6.26 4.47
C ASP A 211 24.45 -5.62 5.61
N ARG A 212 23.64 -4.58 5.31
CA ARG A 212 22.73 -3.96 6.27
C ARG A 212 21.64 -4.94 6.75
N ALA A 213 21.36 -6.01 5.99
CA ALA A 213 20.43 -7.06 6.42
C ALA A 213 20.86 -7.69 7.74
N VAL A 214 22.10 -8.18 7.79
CA VAL A 214 22.69 -8.77 9.00
C VAL A 214 22.78 -7.73 10.11
N GLN A 215 23.26 -6.52 9.78
CA GLN A 215 23.40 -5.44 10.74
C GLN A 215 22.08 -5.07 11.43
N LEU A 216 20.98 -4.96 10.67
CA LEU A 216 19.66 -4.66 11.21
C LEU A 216 19.17 -5.76 12.16
N LEU A 217 19.23 -7.02 11.72
CA LEU A 217 18.77 -8.15 12.52
C LEU A 217 19.58 -8.31 13.81
N GLU A 218 20.89 -8.09 13.75
CA GLU A 218 21.76 -8.10 14.93
C GLU A 218 21.45 -6.94 15.89
N GLN A 219 21.25 -5.73 15.37
CA GLN A 219 20.88 -4.56 16.17
C GLN A 219 19.56 -4.80 16.94
N LEU A 220 18.56 -5.37 16.29
CA LEU A 220 17.28 -5.72 16.92
C LEU A 220 17.47 -6.79 17.99
N ARG A 221 18.23 -7.85 17.70
CA ARG A 221 18.53 -8.93 18.65
C ARG A 221 19.28 -8.42 19.89
N GLN A 222 20.32 -7.60 19.70
CA GLN A 222 21.11 -7.02 20.79
C GLN A 222 20.27 -6.10 21.68
N SER A 223 19.24 -5.46 21.12
CA SER A 223 18.30 -4.63 21.88
C SER A 223 17.21 -5.43 22.61
N GLY A 224 17.25 -6.77 22.56
CA GLY A 224 16.26 -7.64 23.21
C GLY A 224 14.91 -7.68 22.49
N ARG A 225 14.84 -7.19 21.24
CA ARG A 225 13.62 -7.26 20.42
C ARG A 225 13.45 -8.65 19.83
N LYS A 226 12.20 -9.05 19.67
CA LYS A 226 11.85 -10.29 18.99
C LYS A 226 11.62 -10.03 17.52
N THR A 227 12.13 -10.91 16.68
CA THR A 227 11.99 -10.83 15.24
C THR A 227 11.22 -12.03 14.71
N PHE A 228 10.43 -11.83 13.65
CA PHE A 228 9.78 -12.92 12.95
C PHE A 228 9.77 -12.68 11.44
N LEU A 229 9.92 -13.76 10.69
CA LEU A 229 9.74 -13.80 9.25
C LEU A 229 8.34 -14.31 8.93
N LEU A 230 7.64 -13.66 8.01
CA LEU A 230 6.30 -14.04 7.56
C LEU A 230 6.19 -13.83 6.05
N THR A 231 6.46 -14.89 5.28
CA THR A 231 6.48 -14.83 3.82
C THR A 231 5.44 -15.76 3.18
N ASN A 232 4.96 -15.38 1.98
CA ASN A 232 4.13 -16.24 1.14
C ASN A 232 4.95 -17.27 0.37
N SER A 233 6.26 -17.11 0.31
CA SER A 233 7.15 -18.04 -0.36
C SER A 233 7.28 -19.36 0.42
N ASP A 234 7.50 -20.47 -0.31
CA ASP A 234 7.73 -21.79 0.25
C ASP A 234 9.09 -21.86 0.95
N TYR A 235 9.29 -22.94 1.75
CA TYR A 235 10.52 -23.11 2.53
C TYR A 235 11.77 -23.25 1.65
N TRP A 236 11.69 -24.00 0.55
CA TRP A 236 12.86 -24.24 -0.29
C TRP A 236 13.42 -22.93 -0.84
N TYR A 237 12.54 -22.11 -1.43
CA TYR A 237 12.93 -20.80 -1.97
C TYR A 237 13.42 -19.86 -0.88
N THR A 238 12.69 -19.78 0.23
CA THR A 238 13.03 -18.94 1.38
C THR A 238 14.40 -19.30 1.94
N ASN A 239 14.69 -20.59 2.09
CA ASN A 239 15.96 -21.06 2.65
C ASN A 239 17.16 -20.65 1.80
N GLU A 240 17.11 -20.89 0.49
CA GLU A 240 18.22 -20.55 -0.41
C GLU A 240 18.44 -19.03 -0.49
N LEU A 241 17.35 -18.27 -0.55
CA LEU A 241 17.42 -16.82 -0.60
C LEU A 241 17.96 -16.21 0.70
N MET A 242 17.47 -16.68 1.84
CA MET A 242 17.93 -16.20 3.15
C MET A 242 19.38 -16.61 3.47
N LYS A 243 19.84 -17.79 3.02
CA LYS A 243 21.25 -18.16 3.08
C LYS A 243 22.12 -17.18 2.32
N TYR A 244 21.69 -16.77 1.12
CA TYR A 244 22.42 -15.79 0.32
C TYR A 244 22.48 -14.41 1.00
N LEU A 245 21.38 -13.95 1.59
CA LEU A 245 21.26 -12.63 2.21
C LEU A 245 21.93 -12.52 3.58
N VAL A 246 21.78 -13.54 4.43
CA VAL A 246 22.11 -13.47 5.86
C VAL A 246 23.14 -14.52 6.25
N GLY A 247 23.23 -15.62 5.52
CA GLY A 247 24.14 -16.74 5.78
C GLY A 247 23.45 -18.02 6.21
N GLU A 248 24.22 -19.10 6.34
CA GLU A 248 23.71 -20.46 6.61
C GLU A 248 22.82 -20.56 7.86
N ASN A 249 23.13 -19.77 8.88
CA ASN A 249 22.40 -19.80 10.16
C ASN A 249 21.29 -18.76 10.23
N TRP A 250 20.70 -18.36 9.09
CA TRP A 250 19.72 -17.30 9.01
C TRP A 250 18.51 -17.47 9.95
N THR A 251 18.08 -18.71 10.22
CA THR A 251 16.97 -19.01 11.13
C THR A 251 17.21 -18.56 12.57
N GLU A 252 18.48 -18.41 12.98
CA GLU A 252 18.82 -17.92 14.33
C GLU A 252 18.55 -16.43 14.53
N TYR A 253 18.41 -15.68 13.44
CA TYR A 253 18.05 -14.26 13.51
C TYR A 253 16.57 -14.03 13.80
N PHE A 254 15.72 -15.06 13.63
CA PHE A 254 14.30 -14.96 13.85
C PHE A 254 13.84 -15.83 15.04
N ASP A 255 13.05 -15.22 15.93
CA ASP A 255 12.39 -15.96 17.01
C ASP A 255 11.29 -16.88 16.47
N ILE A 256 10.69 -16.49 15.32
CA ILE A 256 9.63 -17.24 14.65
C ILE A 256 9.82 -17.09 13.14
N THR A 257 9.72 -18.23 12.44
CA THR A 257 9.80 -18.27 10.97
C THR A 257 8.54 -18.91 10.41
N VAL A 258 7.83 -18.18 9.56
CA VAL A 258 6.59 -18.64 8.90
C VAL A 258 6.75 -18.51 7.39
N VAL A 259 6.61 -19.62 6.69
CA VAL A 259 6.58 -19.72 5.21
C VAL A 259 5.17 -20.12 4.75
N ASP A 260 4.87 -20.04 3.46
CA ASP A 260 3.55 -20.35 2.88
C ASP A 260 2.41 -19.68 3.65
N ALA A 261 2.60 -18.46 4.09
CA ALA A 261 1.66 -17.77 4.97
C ALA A 261 0.30 -17.50 4.33
N SER A 262 0.24 -17.42 2.99
CA SER A 262 -0.98 -17.08 2.23
C SER A 262 -1.57 -15.72 2.64
N LYS A 263 -0.71 -14.70 2.80
CA LYS A 263 -1.16 -13.32 3.00
C LYS A 263 -1.96 -12.86 1.75
N PRO A 264 -3.06 -12.15 1.86
CA PRO A 264 -3.64 -11.50 3.05
C PRO A 264 -4.55 -12.39 3.92
N LYS A 265 -4.90 -13.62 3.51
CA LYS A 265 -5.78 -14.54 4.28
C LYS A 265 -5.24 -14.78 5.69
N TRP A 266 -3.92 -14.81 5.87
CA TRP A 266 -3.26 -14.98 7.17
C TRP A 266 -3.70 -13.95 8.23
N PHE A 267 -3.99 -12.71 7.82
CA PHE A 267 -4.50 -11.67 8.72
C PHE A 267 -6.01 -11.75 8.98
N ALA A 268 -6.75 -12.51 8.20
CA ALA A 268 -8.18 -12.76 8.36
C ALA A 268 -8.42 -14.13 9.01
N ASP A 269 -8.77 -15.11 8.25
CA ASP A 269 -9.12 -16.45 8.73
C ASP A 269 -7.89 -17.35 8.87
N GLY A 270 -6.95 -17.24 7.92
CA GLY A 270 -5.70 -18.01 7.90
C GLY A 270 -5.93 -19.53 7.90
N THR A 271 -4.89 -20.24 8.27
CA THR A 271 -4.88 -21.70 8.41
C THR A 271 -4.30 -22.12 9.76
N VAL A 272 -4.03 -23.40 9.93
CA VAL A 272 -3.31 -23.94 11.09
C VAL A 272 -1.82 -23.92 10.84
N PHE A 273 -1.01 -23.78 11.89
CA PHE A 273 0.44 -23.96 11.79
C PHE A 273 0.80 -25.43 11.62
N ARG A 274 1.71 -25.70 10.70
CA ARG A 274 2.38 -26.99 10.55
C ARG A 274 3.89 -26.78 10.60
N GLU A 275 4.62 -27.72 11.19
CA GLU A 275 6.09 -27.67 11.16
C GLU A 275 6.60 -28.12 9.79
N VAL A 276 7.66 -27.48 9.33
CA VAL A 276 8.41 -27.87 8.14
C VAL A 276 9.59 -28.72 8.56
N ASP A 277 9.83 -29.83 7.89
CA ASP A 277 11.08 -30.56 7.97
C ASP A 277 12.13 -29.80 7.13
N THR A 278 13.08 -29.18 7.80
CA THR A 278 14.10 -28.36 7.14
C THR A 278 15.09 -29.15 6.28
N THR A 279 15.12 -30.48 6.40
CA THR A 279 15.98 -31.36 5.58
C THR A 279 15.33 -31.66 4.24
N THR A 280 14.01 -31.87 4.22
CA THR A 280 13.26 -32.29 3.03
C THR A 280 12.39 -31.19 2.44
N GLY A 281 12.11 -30.13 3.21
CA GLY A 281 11.12 -29.10 2.87
C GLY A 281 9.67 -29.56 3.05
N ALA A 282 9.43 -30.81 3.44
CA ALA A 282 8.09 -31.38 3.57
C ALA A 282 7.38 -30.91 4.85
N LEU A 283 6.06 -30.81 4.77
CA LEU A 283 5.24 -30.49 5.93
C LEU A 283 5.08 -31.71 6.82
N LYS A 284 5.45 -31.59 8.10
CA LYS A 284 5.23 -32.65 9.09
C LYS A 284 3.74 -32.93 9.28
N ILE A 285 3.42 -34.16 9.64
CA ILE A 285 2.03 -34.59 9.88
C ILE A 285 1.47 -33.88 11.12
N GLY A 286 0.21 -33.47 11.04
CA GLY A 286 -0.54 -32.88 12.16
C GLY A 286 -0.40 -31.36 12.25
N ILE A 287 -1.08 -30.81 13.25
CA ILE A 287 -1.18 -29.38 13.53
C ILE A 287 -0.23 -29.05 14.68
N HIS A 288 0.56 -27.98 14.54
CA HIS A 288 1.34 -27.47 15.64
C HIS A 288 0.45 -26.67 16.61
N ALA A 289 0.27 -27.19 17.82
CA ALA A 289 -0.55 -26.58 18.87
C ALA A 289 0.27 -25.98 20.03
N GLY A 290 1.59 -26.26 20.06
CA GLY A 290 2.50 -25.79 21.10
C GLY A 290 3.04 -24.38 20.87
N PRO A 291 3.90 -23.88 21.78
CA PRO A 291 4.56 -22.59 21.59
C PRO A 291 5.49 -22.61 20.37
N LEU A 292 5.52 -21.52 19.63
CA LEU A 292 6.44 -21.34 18.50
C LEU A 292 7.87 -21.17 19.03
N LYS A 293 8.83 -21.84 18.38
CA LYS A 293 10.23 -21.93 18.85
C LYS A 293 11.19 -21.38 17.80
N ARG A 294 12.26 -20.75 18.26
CA ARG A 294 13.39 -20.33 17.42
C ARG A 294 14.04 -21.56 16.76
N GLY A 295 14.48 -21.39 15.52
CA GLY A 295 15.11 -22.45 14.74
C GLY A 295 14.14 -23.48 14.17
N VAL A 296 12.84 -23.36 14.44
CA VAL A 296 11.78 -24.17 13.83
C VAL A 296 11.07 -23.34 12.78
N VAL A 297 10.88 -23.92 11.60
CA VAL A 297 10.14 -23.30 10.51
C VAL A 297 8.71 -23.83 10.49
N TYR A 298 7.76 -22.92 10.41
CA TYR A 298 6.34 -23.22 10.37
C TYR A 298 5.77 -22.80 9.01
N SER A 299 4.82 -23.56 8.50
CA SER A 299 4.05 -23.24 7.29
C SER A 299 2.62 -22.87 7.66
N GLY A 300 2.03 -21.91 6.93
CA GLY A 300 0.65 -21.49 7.11
C GLY A 300 0.42 -20.69 8.40
N GLY A 301 -0.62 -21.03 9.14
CA GLY A 301 -1.02 -20.37 10.37
C GLY A 301 -1.98 -19.20 10.15
N SER A 302 -2.22 -18.48 11.23
CA SER A 302 -3.06 -17.26 11.22
C SER A 302 -2.60 -16.27 12.27
N CYS A 303 -2.95 -15.01 12.07
CA CYS A 303 -2.66 -13.94 13.03
C CYS A 303 -3.25 -14.21 14.40
N ASP A 304 -4.44 -14.83 14.50
CA ASP A 304 -5.06 -15.17 15.78
C ASP A 304 -4.33 -16.28 16.51
N ALA A 305 -3.88 -17.33 15.79
CA ALA A 305 -3.03 -18.37 16.37
C ALA A 305 -1.69 -17.79 16.81
N PHE A 306 -1.04 -16.97 15.97
CA PHE A 306 0.19 -16.26 16.29
C PHE A 306 0.04 -15.44 17.58
N ARG A 307 -0.99 -14.58 17.67
CA ARG A 307 -1.23 -13.71 18.83
C ARG A 307 -1.41 -14.52 20.12
N ARG A 308 -2.15 -15.65 20.07
CA ARG A 308 -2.35 -16.53 21.24
C ARG A 308 -1.04 -17.18 21.69
N LEU A 309 -0.25 -17.69 20.74
CA LEU A 309 0.98 -18.43 21.04
C LEU A 309 2.11 -17.50 21.50
N VAL A 310 2.19 -16.30 20.94
CA VAL A 310 3.29 -15.34 21.19
C VAL A 310 2.91 -14.29 22.25
N LYS A 311 1.61 -14.17 22.57
CA LYS A 311 1.05 -13.17 23.50
C LYS A 311 1.39 -11.72 23.10
N ALA A 312 1.49 -11.44 21.79
CA ALA A 312 1.74 -10.11 21.26
C ALA A 312 0.44 -9.30 21.16
N ARG A 313 0.46 -8.04 21.62
CA ARG A 313 -0.62 -7.08 21.38
C ARG A 313 -0.36 -6.38 20.05
N GLY A 314 -1.40 -5.90 19.34
CA GLY A 314 -1.23 -5.25 18.04
C GLY A 314 -0.28 -4.06 18.08
N LYS A 315 -0.33 -3.23 19.12
CA LYS A 315 0.54 -2.06 19.31
C LYS A 315 2.01 -2.39 19.55
N ASP A 316 2.32 -3.61 20.00
CA ASP A 316 3.68 -4.07 20.28
C ASP A 316 4.41 -4.59 19.04
N VAL A 317 3.70 -4.71 17.89
CA VAL A 317 4.21 -5.28 16.65
C VAL A 317 4.43 -4.19 15.61
N LEU A 318 5.62 -4.13 15.03
CA LEU A 318 5.90 -3.43 13.77
C LEU A 318 6.07 -4.45 12.67
N TYR A 319 5.17 -4.43 11.68
CA TYR A 319 5.23 -5.32 10.53
C TYR A 319 5.73 -4.56 9.30
N ILE A 320 6.73 -5.10 8.64
CA ILE A 320 7.49 -4.49 7.57
C ILE A 320 7.26 -5.32 6.30
N GLY A 321 6.76 -4.70 5.24
CA GLY A 321 6.49 -5.34 3.96
C GLY A 321 6.39 -4.32 2.82
N ASP A 322 6.42 -4.81 1.58
CA ASP A 322 6.33 -4.00 0.37
C ASP A 322 4.91 -3.88 -0.18
N HIS A 323 4.04 -4.84 0.17
CA HIS A 323 2.70 -4.91 -0.39
C HIS A 323 1.70 -4.07 0.41
N ILE A 324 1.28 -2.91 -0.16
CA ILE A 324 0.37 -1.97 0.50
C ILE A 324 -0.94 -2.62 0.98
N PHE A 325 -1.48 -3.59 0.24
CA PHE A 325 -2.72 -4.30 0.60
C PHE A 325 -2.44 -5.52 1.49
N GLY A 326 -1.60 -6.44 1.02
CA GLY A 326 -1.35 -7.74 1.67
C GLY A 326 -0.68 -7.61 3.02
N ASP A 327 0.30 -6.73 3.15
CA ASP A 327 1.09 -6.56 4.37
C ASP A 327 0.58 -5.41 5.24
N VAL A 328 0.38 -4.24 4.64
CA VAL A 328 0.17 -2.99 5.39
C VAL A 328 -1.30 -2.79 5.75
N LEU A 329 -2.19 -2.73 4.76
CA LEU A 329 -3.61 -2.45 5.00
C LEU A 329 -4.25 -3.54 5.87
N ARG A 330 -4.01 -4.82 5.54
CA ARG A 330 -4.62 -5.95 6.25
C ARG A 330 -4.11 -6.09 7.67
N SER A 331 -2.81 -6.02 7.91
CA SER A 331 -2.24 -6.09 9.25
C SER A 331 -2.70 -4.92 10.14
N LYS A 332 -2.76 -3.72 9.58
CA LYS A 332 -3.24 -2.53 10.30
C LYS A 332 -4.73 -2.57 10.58
N LYS A 333 -5.56 -2.72 9.53
CA LYS A 333 -7.02 -2.61 9.64
C LYS A 333 -7.64 -3.76 10.44
N ALA A 334 -7.17 -4.99 10.22
CA ALA A 334 -7.72 -6.16 10.88
C ALA A 334 -7.13 -6.43 12.28
N ARG A 335 -5.88 -6.02 12.53
CA ARG A 335 -5.13 -6.42 13.74
C ARG A 335 -4.53 -5.28 14.54
N GLY A 336 -4.60 -4.05 14.05
CA GLY A 336 -4.05 -2.86 14.72
C GLY A 336 -2.53 -2.87 14.86
N TRP A 337 -1.82 -3.59 13.99
CA TRP A 337 -0.36 -3.61 13.97
C TRP A 337 0.18 -2.26 13.52
N LYS A 338 1.33 -1.86 14.04
CA LYS A 338 2.11 -0.79 13.45
C LYS A 338 2.75 -1.32 12.16
N THR A 339 2.87 -0.46 11.16
CA THR A 339 3.23 -0.85 9.80
C THR A 339 4.35 -0.01 9.23
N PHE A 340 5.25 -0.66 8.52
CA PHE A 340 6.31 -0.02 7.75
C PHE A 340 6.21 -0.52 6.31
N LEU A 341 5.97 0.40 5.37
CA LEU A 341 5.92 0.07 3.95
C LEU A 341 7.28 0.27 3.29
N VAL A 342 7.77 -0.76 2.61
CA VAL A 342 8.94 -0.66 1.74
C VAL A 342 8.49 -0.24 0.34
N VAL A 343 9.05 0.84 -0.18
CA VAL A 343 8.74 1.40 -1.50
C VAL A 343 10.05 1.61 -2.25
N PRO A 344 10.56 0.61 -2.95
CA PRO A 344 11.85 0.74 -3.66
C PRO A 344 11.89 1.90 -4.64
N GLU A 345 10.77 2.20 -5.29
CA GLU A 345 10.64 3.32 -6.24
C GLU A 345 10.89 4.70 -5.61
N LEU A 346 10.83 4.79 -4.28
CA LEU A 346 11.00 6.05 -3.55
C LEU A 346 12.38 6.68 -3.78
N ASP A 347 13.42 5.90 -4.06
CA ASP A 347 14.75 6.42 -4.37
C ASP A 347 14.73 7.23 -5.68
N HIS A 348 14.04 6.72 -6.72
CA HIS A 348 13.82 7.46 -7.95
C HIS A 348 12.92 8.69 -7.73
N GLU A 349 11.84 8.52 -6.98
CA GLU A 349 10.94 9.63 -6.62
C GLU A 349 11.67 10.78 -5.91
N LEU A 350 12.56 10.46 -4.97
CA LEU A 350 13.35 11.45 -4.25
C LEU A 350 14.40 12.12 -5.16
N THR A 351 15.01 11.37 -6.08
CA THR A 351 15.95 11.91 -7.05
C THR A 351 15.26 12.93 -7.95
N VAL A 352 14.13 12.58 -8.56
CA VAL A 352 13.36 13.51 -9.40
C VAL A 352 12.89 14.71 -8.59
N TRP A 353 12.40 14.51 -7.37
CA TRP A 353 11.96 15.59 -6.48
C TRP A 353 13.07 16.62 -6.20
N THR A 354 14.29 16.16 -6.00
CA THR A 354 15.44 17.03 -5.71
C THR A 354 15.99 17.70 -6.97
N ASP A 355 16.14 16.94 -8.04
CA ASP A 355 16.82 17.41 -9.27
C ASP A 355 15.91 18.32 -10.11
N ARG A 356 14.59 18.06 -10.06
CA ARG A 356 13.59 18.85 -10.82
C ARG A 356 12.86 19.87 -9.96
N ARG A 357 13.45 20.29 -8.86
CA ARG A 357 12.92 21.32 -7.96
C ARG A 357 12.34 22.54 -8.67
N PRO A 358 12.94 23.10 -9.74
CA PRO A 358 12.39 24.25 -10.44
C PRO A 358 10.96 24.04 -10.98
N LEU A 359 10.66 22.83 -11.51
CA LEU A 359 9.31 22.49 -12.00
C LEU A 359 8.29 22.47 -10.86
N PHE A 360 8.66 21.92 -9.71
CA PHE A 360 7.78 21.90 -8.53
C PHE A 360 7.52 23.30 -7.98
N GLU A 361 8.53 24.17 -7.98
CA GLU A 361 8.39 25.57 -7.58
C GLU A 361 7.47 26.31 -8.55
N GLN A 362 7.64 26.13 -9.84
CA GLN A 362 6.80 26.72 -10.89
C GLN A 362 5.33 26.26 -10.76
N LEU A 363 5.08 24.96 -10.56
CA LEU A 363 3.71 24.46 -10.35
C LEU A 363 3.08 25.10 -9.11
N ARG A 364 3.82 25.19 -8.00
CA ARG A 364 3.35 25.83 -6.77
C ARG A 364 3.03 27.31 -6.95
N GLU A 365 3.84 28.02 -7.71
CA GLU A 365 3.60 29.44 -8.05
C GLU A 365 2.33 29.61 -8.87
N LEU A 366 2.12 28.77 -9.88
CA LEU A 366 0.92 28.76 -10.70
C LEU A 366 -0.34 28.43 -9.89
N ASP A 367 -0.28 27.42 -9.02
CA ASP A 367 -1.39 27.07 -8.10
C ASP A 367 -1.68 28.23 -7.13
N THR A 368 -0.64 28.88 -6.62
CA THR A 368 -0.78 30.05 -5.73
C THR A 368 -1.41 31.23 -6.48
N LEU A 369 -0.99 31.48 -7.72
CA LEU A 369 -1.56 32.51 -8.56
C LEU A 369 -3.05 32.25 -8.81
N MET A 370 -3.42 31.01 -9.16
CA MET A 370 -4.80 30.59 -9.33
C MET A 370 -5.63 30.82 -8.07
N ALA A 371 -5.11 30.39 -6.91
CA ALA A 371 -5.78 30.57 -5.63
C ALA A 371 -5.97 32.05 -5.29
N ASN A 372 -4.99 32.91 -5.58
CA ASN A 372 -5.07 34.36 -5.30
C ASN A 372 -6.11 35.07 -6.17
N ILE A 373 -6.28 34.63 -7.42
CA ILE A 373 -7.31 35.18 -8.33
C ILE A 373 -8.70 34.98 -7.74
N TYR A 374 -8.99 33.82 -7.17
CA TYR A 374 -10.30 33.47 -6.62
C TYR A 374 -10.52 33.90 -5.17
N ARG A 375 -9.43 34.09 -4.39
CA ARG A 375 -9.48 34.29 -2.94
C ARG A 375 -10.38 35.43 -2.47
N ASN A 376 -10.42 36.53 -3.22
CA ASN A 376 -11.12 37.75 -2.82
C ASN A 376 -12.35 38.02 -3.68
N LEU A 377 -12.79 37.06 -4.51
CA LEU A 377 -14.06 37.20 -5.23
C LEU A 377 -15.22 37.09 -4.24
N ASP A 378 -16.22 37.95 -4.41
CA ASP A 378 -17.41 37.98 -3.57
C ASP A 378 -18.70 37.77 -4.41
N GLY A 379 -19.85 37.69 -3.73
CA GLY A 379 -21.16 37.53 -4.39
C GLY A 379 -21.56 38.65 -5.34
N ASN A 380 -20.85 39.77 -5.36
CA ASN A 380 -21.11 40.92 -6.27
C ASN A 380 -20.21 40.87 -7.50
N THR A 381 -19.23 40.00 -7.57
CA THR A 381 -18.32 39.85 -8.70
C THR A 381 -19.08 39.31 -9.90
N ARG A 382 -19.14 40.07 -10.99
CA ARG A 382 -19.87 39.71 -12.21
C ARG A 382 -19.00 39.11 -13.30
N ASP A 383 -17.73 39.50 -13.34
CA ASP A 383 -16.81 39.08 -14.40
C ASP A 383 -16.05 37.83 -13.99
N LYS A 384 -16.15 36.78 -14.81
CA LYS A 384 -15.37 35.54 -14.61
C LYS A 384 -13.89 35.81 -14.90
N PRO A 385 -12.96 35.47 -13.99
CA PRO A 385 -11.53 35.61 -14.24
C PRO A 385 -11.10 34.83 -15.48
N LYS A 386 -10.19 35.37 -16.26
CA LYS A 386 -9.54 34.70 -17.39
C LYS A 386 -8.38 33.87 -16.84
N ILE A 387 -8.52 32.56 -16.85
CA ILE A 387 -7.55 31.62 -16.28
C ILE A 387 -7.03 30.62 -17.30
N ASP A 388 -7.44 30.70 -18.56
CA ASP A 388 -7.12 29.70 -19.58
C ASP A 388 -5.60 29.51 -19.79
N ASP A 389 -4.84 30.63 -19.80
CA ASP A 389 -3.38 30.59 -19.91
C ASP A 389 -2.72 29.95 -18.68
N ILE A 390 -3.24 30.23 -17.48
CA ILE A 390 -2.72 29.63 -16.24
C ILE A 390 -2.98 28.12 -16.25
N LEU A 391 -4.20 27.69 -16.61
CA LEU A 391 -4.55 26.28 -16.72
C LEU A 391 -3.71 25.56 -17.78
N LYS A 392 -3.41 26.21 -18.92
CA LYS A 392 -2.54 25.67 -19.95
C LYS A 392 -1.12 25.49 -19.42
N ASN A 393 -0.58 26.47 -18.70
CA ASN A 393 0.74 26.40 -18.10
C ASN A 393 0.81 25.32 -17.01
N ILE A 394 -0.19 25.20 -16.13
CA ILE A 394 -0.29 24.13 -15.14
C ILE A 394 -0.23 22.75 -15.81
N LYS A 395 -1.02 22.56 -16.88
CA LYS A 395 -1.00 21.29 -17.64
C LYS A 395 0.36 21.01 -18.27
N GLY A 396 1.02 22.03 -18.84
CA GLY A 396 2.36 21.89 -19.44
C GLY A 396 3.40 21.47 -18.40
N VAL A 397 3.48 22.19 -17.28
CA VAL A 397 4.42 21.89 -16.20
C VAL A 397 4.14 20.52 -15.57
N THR A 398 2.86 20.18 -15.37
CA THR A 398 2.48 18.85 -14.85
C THR A 398 2.93 17.74 -15.80
N HIS A 399 2.74 17.90 -17.09
CA HIS A 399 3.16 16.92 -18.09
C HIS A 399 4.68 16.74 -18.09
N GLU A 400 5.42 17.86 -18.07
CA GLU A 400 6.90 17.83 -18.02
C GLU A 400 7.38 17.13 -16.72
N MET A 401 6.76 17.44 -15.58
CA MET A 401 7.06 16.77 -14.33
C MET A 401 6.77 15.26 -14.39
N ASP A 402 5.61 14.86 -14.91
CA ASP A 402 5.21 13.46 -14.97
C ASP A 402 6.16 12.65 -15.87
N GLN A 403 6.65 13.22 -16.98
CA GLN A 403 7.61 12.57 -17.87
C GLN A 403 8.95 12.25 -17.22
N GLU A 404 9.38 13.02 -16.22
CA GLU A 404 10.63 12.76 -15.49
C GLU A 404 10.57 11.49 -14.63
N TYR A 405 9.36 11.05 -14.25
CA TYR A 405 9.16 9.80 -13.50
C TYR A 405 8.97 8.57 -14.39
N GLY A 406 8.61 8.76 -15.65
CA GLY A 406 8.30 7.70 -16.60
C GLY A 406 6.99 7.96 -17.35
N VAL A 407 6.58 7.01 -18.21
CA VAL A 407 5.41 7.18 -19.08
C VAL A 407 4.12 7.41 -18.30
N MET A 408 3.93 6.65 -17.22
CA MET A 408 2.75 6.78 -16.35
C MET A 408 2.93 7.80 -15.22
N GLY A 409 4.05 8.52 -15.19
CA GLY A 409 4.36 9.54 -14.18
C GLY A 409 4.62 8.98 -12.77
N SER A 410 4.66 9.87 -11.77
CA SER A 410 4.99 9.51 -10.38
C SER A 410 4.03 8.49 -9.78
N LEU A 411 4.57 7.61 -8.93
CA LEU A 411 3.81 6.69 -8.09
C LEU A 411 2.87 7.43 -7.12
N PHE A 412 3.31 8.59 -6.61
CA PHE A 412 2.62 9.28 -5.52
C PHE A 412 1.71 10.42 -5.97
N ARG A 413 1.92 10.98 -7.16
CA ARG A 413 1.16 12.16 -7.61
C ARG A 413 0.98 12.26 -9.11
N SER A 414 0.08 13.14 -9.50
CA SER A 414 -0.05 13.69 -10.85
C SER A 414 -0.35 15.17 -10.69
N GLY A 415 0.63 16.01 -11.05
CA GLY A 415 0.60 17.43 -10.72
C GLY A 415 0.46 17.68 -9.21
N SER A 416 -0.52 18.48 -8.82
CA SER A 416 -0.84 18.80 -7.42
C SER A 416 -1.68 17.71 -6.70
N ARG A 417 -2.19 16.72 -7.42
CA ARG A 417 -3.05 15.67 -6.85
C ARG A 417 -2.26 14.44 -6.43
N THR A 418 -2.67 13.81 -5.33
CA THR A 418 -2.14 12.52 -4.86
C THR A 418 -2.85 11.36 -5.54
N THR A 419 -2.11 10.29 -5.83
CA THR A 419 -2.64 9.07 -6.44
C THR A 419 -3.40 8.21 -5.42
N PHE A 420 -4.13 7.22 -5.91
CA PHE A 420 -4.75 6.17 -5.09
C PHE A 420 -3.71 5.46 -4.22
N PHE A 421 -2.56 5.10 -4.78
CA PHE A 421 -1.46 4.48 -4.03
C PHE A 421 -0.99 5.39 -2.88
N ALA A 422 -0.73 6.67 -3.16
CA ALA A 422 -0.32 7.64 -2.15
C ALA A 422 -1.34 7.78 -1.03
N SER A 423 -2.63 7.81 -1.36
CA SER A 423 -3.70 7.89 -0.35
C SER A 423 -3.74 6.67 0.56
N GLN A 424 -3.43 5.48 0.03
CA GLN A 424 -3.32 4.26 0.84
C GLN A 424 -2.07 4.27 1.73
N VAL A 425 -0.93 4.74 1.21
CA VAL A 425 0.31 4.91 2.00
C VAL A 425 0.06 5.85 3.17
N GLU A 426 -0.51 7.02 2.93
CA GLU A 426 -0.83 7.99 3.99
C GLU A 426 -1.80 7.41 5.03
N ARG A 427 -2.81 6.67 4.57
CA ARG A 427 -3.85 6.15 5.46
C ARG A 427 -3.41 4.94 6.29
N TYR A 428 -2.56 4.06 5.78
CA TYR A 428 -2.31 2.76 6.39
C TYR A 428 -0.86 2.51 6.83
N ALA A 429 0.13 3.09 6.16
CA ALA A 429 1.52 2.96 6.56
C ALA A 429 1.83 3.97 7.70
N ASP A 430 2.28 3.49 8.85
CA ASP A 430 2.77 4.39 9.91
C ASP A 430 4.09 5.01 9.51
N LEU A 431 4.97 4.18 8.95
CA LEU A 431 6.26 4.56 8.37
C LEU A 431 6.39 4.03 6.94
N TYR A 432 7.21 4.67 6.13
CA TYR A 432 7.63 4.15 4.83
C TYR A 432 9.04 4.62 4.45
N ALA A 433 9.74 3.84 3.65
CA ALA A 433 11.06 4.16 3.13
C ALA A 433 11.34 3.35 1.86
N SER A 434 12.41 3.67 1.14
CA SER A 434 12.86 2.88 -0.02
C SER A 434 13.33 1.47 0.38
N SER A 435 13.86 1.32 1.59
CA SER A 435 14.34 0.04 2.13
C SER A 435 14.08 -0.06 3.63
N CYS A 436 13.76 -1.26 4.10
CA CYS A 436 13.66 -1.55 5.55
C CYS A 436 15.01 -1.38 6.26
N TYR A 437 16.11 -1.51 5.55
CA TYR A 437 17.46 -1.36 6.06
C TYR A 437 17.79 0.06 6.51
N ASN A 438 16.99 1.05 6.11
CA ASN A 438 17.10 2.42 6.60
C ASN A 438 16.94 2.52 8.12
N LEU A 439 16.29 1.53 8.76
CA LEU A 439 16.19 1.46 10.23
C LEU A 439 17.54 1.35 10.93
N VAL A 440 18.60 0.84 10.28
CA VAL A 440 19.96 0.79 10.83
C VAL A 440 20.48 2.17 11.24
N HIS A 441 20.06 3.21 10.54
CA HIS A 441 20.48 4.57 10.80
C HIS A 441 19.79 5.22 12.02
N TYR A 442 18.90 4.50 12.73
CA TYR A 442 18.13 5.02 13.85
C TYR A 442 18.42 4.25 15.14
N PRO A 443 18.65 4.95 16.27
CA PRO A 443 18.80 4.25 17.54
C PRO A 443 17.50 3.59 18.00
N ASN A 444 17.59 2.53 18.79
CA ASN A 444 16.44 1.73 19.23
C ASN A 444 15.42 2.50 20.11
N PHE A 445 15.78 3.70 20.59
CA PHE A 445 14.89 4.62 21.33
C PHE A 445 14.38 5.77 20.47
N TYR A 446 14.55 5.71 19.13
CA TYR A 446 14.15 6.80 18.26
C TYR A 446 12.65 7.01 18.26
N PHE A 447 12.24 8.28 18.32
CA PHE A 447 10.86 8.68 18.21
C PHE A 447 10.58 9.27 16.81
N PHE A 448 9.88 8.50 16.00
CA PHE A 448 9.37 8.95 14.71
C PHE A 448 8.17 9.86 14.93
N ARG A 449 8.33 11.14 14.64
CA ARG A 449 7.27 12.15 14.79
C ARG A 449 6.70 12.50 13.42
N ALA A 450 5.38 12.35 13.28
CA ALA A 450 4.64 12.88 12.16
C ALA A 450 4.57 14.41 12.25
N PRO A 451 4.58 15.12 11.12
CA PRO A 451 4.27 16.54 11.13
C PRO A 451 2.82 16.76 11.58
N MET A 452 2.57 17.89 12.24
CA MET A 452 1.21 18.28 12.60
C MET A 452 0.36 18.46 11.32
N THR A 453 -0.74 17.73 11.24
CA THR A 453 -1.69 17.86 10.13
C THR A 453 -2.64 19.02 10.43
N LEU A 454 -2.59 20.06 9.61
CA LEU A 454 -3.50 21.19 9.71
C LEU A 454 -4.73 20.95 8.82
N MET A 455 -5.92 21.25 9.36
CA MET A 455 -7.12 21.33 8.56
C MET A 455 -7.08 22.59 7.66
N PRO A 456 -7.81 22.63 6.53
CA PRO A 456 -7.78 23.78 5.64
C PRO A 456 -8.07 25.13 6.32
N HIS A 457 -8.95 25.18 7.29
CA HIS A 457 -9.23 26.41 8.06
C HIS A 457 -8.06 26.82 8.97
N GLU A 458 -7.28 25.86 9.47
CA GLU A 458 -6.11 26.12 10.33
C GLU A 458 -4.88 26.54 9.51
N SER A 459 -4.78 26.09 8.26
CA SER A 459 -3.68 26.44 7.37
C SER A 459 -3.87 27.75 6.62
N THR A 460 -5.11 28.29 6.55
CA THR A 460 -5.47 29.47 5.73
C THR A 460 -5.87 30.68 6.55
N VAL A 461 -6.17 30.52 7.84
CA VAL A 461 -6.59 31.60 8.75
C VAL A 461 -5.51 31.90 9.76
N ASP A 462 -5.00 33.14 9.75
CA ASP A 462 -4.02 33.58 10.74
C ASP A 462 -4.66 33.79 12.12
N HIS A 463 -3.97 33.38 13.18
CA HIS A 463 -4.41 33.58 14.57
C HIS A 463 -4.65 35.06 14.92
N SER A 464 -3.93 35.98 14.27
CA SER A 464 -4.06 37.42 14.46
C SER A 464 -5.31 38.02 13.85
N SER A 465 -5.91 37.37 12.81
CA SER A 465 -7.03 37.92 12.05
C SER A 465 -8.34 37.97 12.87
N ILE A 466 -8.48 37.18 13.92
CA ILE A 466 -9.72 37.04 14.71
C ILE A 466 -9.78 38.03 15.87
N MET A 467 -8.63 38.60 16.32
CA MET A 467 -8.59 39.47 17.50
C MET A 467 -9.21 40.86 17.27
N HIS A 468 -9.39 41.31 16.01
CA HIS A 468 -9.86 42.67 15.71
C HIS A 468 -11.32 42.81 15.28
N GLN A 469 -12.07 41.71 15.17
CA GLN A 469 -13.48 41.73 14.74
C GLN A 469 -14.38 40.92 15.69
N LYS A 470 -14.40 41.23 17.00
CA LYS A 470 -15.53 40.79 17.81
C LYS A 470 -16.68 41.78 17.62
N PRO A 471 -17.79 41.41 16.96
CA PRO A 471 -18.98 42.26 16.95
C PRO A 471 -19.46 42.41 18.39
N GLU A 472 -19.87 43.61 18.76
CA GLU A 472 -20.47 43.90 20.08
C GLU A 472 -21.72 43.09 20.42
N SER A 473 -22.34 42.44 19.42
CA SER A 473 -23.48 41.54 19.58
C SER A 473 -23.21 40.25 20.36
N LEU A 474 -21.94 39.81 20.52
CA LEU A 474 -21.60 38.63 21.33
C LEU A 474 -21.49 38.88 22.84
N LYS A 475 -21.62 40.14 23.29
CA LYS A 475 -21.65 40.46 24.71
C LYS A 475 -22.94 40.01 25.43
N LYS A 476 -23.99 39.63 24.71
CA LYS A 476 -25.26 39.17 25.30
C LYS A 476 -25.37 37.63 25.50
N GLN A 477 -24.38 36.87 25.14
CA GLN A 477 -24.38 35.39 25.38
C GLN A 477 -23.50 34.95 26.55
N ASN A 478 -23.37 35.80 27.59
CA ASN A 478 -22.65 35.43 28.81
C ASN A 478 -23.29 34.31 29.67
N SER A 479 -24.51 33.87 29.32
CA SER A 479 -25.12 32.70 29.97
C SER A 479 -24.53 31.37 29.52
N VAL A 480 -23.99 31.28 28.29
CA VAL A 480 -23.30 30.10 27.78
C VAL A 480 -21.87 29.98 28.37
N GLY A 481 -21.23 31.09 28.68
CA GLY A 481 -19.90 31.11 29.30
C GLY A 481 -19.83 30.50 30.70
N GLN A 482 -20.93 30.47 31.45
CA GLN A 482 -20.98 29.78 32.74
C GLN A 482 -21.12 28.24 32.59
N GLN A 483 -21.83 27.78 31.57
CA GLN A 483 -21.86 26.35 31.25
C GLN A 483 -20.49 25.84 30.74
N VAL A 484 -19.81 26.63 29.88
CA VAL A 484 -18.46 26.27 29.39
C VAL A 484 -17.44 26.27 30.53
N ARG A 485 -17.53 27.21 31.50
CA ARG A 485 -16.67 27.18 32.70
C ARG A 485 -16.97 25.98 33.61
N GLY A 486 -18.22 25.51 33.66
CA GLY A 486 -18.59 24.27 34.34
C GLY A 486 -17.96 23.03 33.68
N TRP A 487 -17.95 22.99 32.36
CA TRP A 487 -17.30 21.93 31.58
C TRP A 487 -15.79 21.94 31.76
N THR A 488 -15.14 23.09 31.69
CA THR A 488 -13.68 23.22 31.92
C THR A 488 -13.30 22.77 33.34
N ARG A 489 -14.19 22.95 34.33
CA ARG A 489 -13.95 22.51 35.71
C ARG A 489 -14.21 21.02 35.93
N MET A 490 -15.10 20.40 35.12
CA MET A 490 -15.26 18.94 35.08
C MET A 490 -14.10 18.25 34.34
N MET A 491 -13.51 18.91 33.35
CA MET A 491 -12.34 18.40 32.60
C MET A 491 -11.01 18.58 33.32
N SER A 492 -10.95 19.29 34.46
CA SER A 492 -9.75 19.42 35.27
C SER A 492 -9.38 18.17 36.08
N LYS A 493 -10.23 17.14 36.10
CA LYS A 493 -9.84 15.78 36.45
C LYS A 493 -9.48 15.09 35.14
N SER A 494 -8.20 14.81 34.96
CA SER A 494 -7.58 14.17 33.81
C SER A 494 -8.48 13.14 33.16
N THR A 495 -9.32 13.57 32.19
CA THR A 495 -9.75 12.67 31.14
C THR A 495 -8.48 12.42 30.35
N THR A 496 -7.90 11.27 30.49
CA THR A 496 -6.87 10.75 29.62
C THR A 496 -7.47 10.72 28.22
N PHE A 497 -7.30 11.80 27.48
CA PHE A 497 -7.41 11.68 26.03
C PHE A 497 -6.36 10.65 25.64
N CYS A 498 -6.73 9.66 24.84
CA CYS A 498 -5.78 8.72 24.25
C CYS A 498 -4.88 9.46 23.26
N HIS A 499 -3.99 10.29 23.76
CA HIS A 499 -2.81 10.68 23.01
C HIS A 499 -1.90 9.45 23.02
N GLU A 500 -1.54 8.94 21.86
CA GLU A 500 -0.58 7.84 21.73
C GLU A 500 0.76 8.13 22.46
N GLU A 501 0.96 9.37 22.93
CA GLU A 501 2.14 9.86 23.60
C GLU A 501 2.11 9.67 25.14
N ASP A 502 0.93 9.51 25.77
CA ASP A 502 0.76 9.59 27.24
C ASP A 502 0.41 8.25 27.93
N GLU A 503 0.48 7.12 27.22
CA GLU A 503 0.40 5.82 27.90
C GLU A 503 1.71 5.53 28.64
N GLU A 504 1.92 6.16 29.79
CA GLU A 504 2.83 5.63 30.81
C GLU A 504 2.26 4.29 31.28
N ASP A 505 3.00 3.21 30.98
CA ASP A 505 2.69 1.88 31.51
C ASP A 505 2.81 1.93 33.03
N GLN A 506 1.70 2.07 33.73
CA GLN A 506 1.63 1.72 35.14
C GLN A 506 1.64 0.20 35.24
N ASP A 507 2.82 -0.39 35.19
CA ASP A 507 3.07 -1.75 35.61
C ASP A 507 3.00 -1.80 37.15
N GLY A 508 1.79 -1.83 37.68
CA GLY A 508 1.55 -2.24 39.05
C GLY A 508 1.59 -3.77 39.13
N PRO A 509 2.11 -4.36 40.22
CA PRO A 509 2.21 -5.81 40.36
C PRO A 509 0.79 -6.43 40.39
N SER A 510 0.54 -7.36 39.48
CA SER A 510 -0.67 -8.17 39.44
C SER A 510 -0.74 -9.06 40.66
N SER A 511 -1.60 -8.74 41.62
CA SER A 511 -2.02 -9.68 42.65
C SER A 511 -2.95 -10.72 42.01
N ASN A 512 -2.49 -11.96 41.98
CA ASN A 512 -3.34 -13.13 41.78
C ASN A 512 -4.44 -13.18 42.84
N SER A 513 -5.68 -13.23 42.43
CA SER A 513 -6.72 -13.86 43.21
C SER A 513 -7.65 -14.59 42.26
N ASP A 514 -7.48 -15.90 42.25
CA ASP A 514 -8.46 -16.87 41.82
C ASP A 514 -9.73 -16.70 42.68
N ASN A 515 -10.87 -16.49 42.05
CA ASN A 515 -12.16 -16.96 42.54
C ASN A 515 -13.19 -16.80 41.43
N GLU A 516 -13.59 -17.92 40.85
CA GLU A 516 -14.84 -18.06 40.15
C GLU A 516 -16.02 -18.00 41.17
N PRO A 517 -17.18 -17.55 40.76
CA PRO A 517 -18.37 -18.36 40.97
C PRO A 517 -19.19 -18.56 39.69
N VAL A 518 -19.58 -19.79 39.57
CA VAL A 518 -20.64 -20.33 38.74
C VAL A 518 -21.98 -19.77 39.21
N GLU A 519 -22.83 -19.23 38.31
CA GLU A 519 -24.29 -19.29 38.40
C GLU A 519 -24.93 -18.86 37.07
N GLN A 520 -25.58 -19.78 36.45
CA GLN A 520 -27.03 -20.04 36.31
C GLN A 520 -27.72 -19.33 35.13
N VAL A 521 -28.06 -20.23 34.24
CA VAL A 521 -28.99 -20.11 33.09
C VAL A 521 -30.36 -19.63 33.55
N HIS A 522 -30.88 -18.56 32.93
CA HIS A 522 -32.32 -18.33 32.83
C HIS A 522 -32.74 -18.08 31.39
N LYS A 523 -33.42 -19.06 30.83
CA LYS A 523 -34.32 -18.92 29.67
C LYS A 523 -35.43 -17.94 29.96
N ARG A 524 -35.74 -17.05 29.04
CA ARG A 524 -37.09 -16.54 28.81
C ARG A 524 -37.37 -16.34 27.34
N GLU A 525 -38.53 -16.88 26.95
CA GLU A 525 -39.11 -16.91 25.62
C GLU A 525 -39.87 -15.63 25.28
N ARG A 526 -39.83 -15.30 23.97
CA ARG A 526 -40.84 -14.69 23.07
C ARG A 526 -41.62 -13.45 23.48
N SER A 527 -41.58 -12.44 22.62
CA SER A 527 -42.78 -12.03 21.85
C SER A 527 -42.41 -11.09 20.71
N HIS A 528 -43.11 -11.26 19.58
CA HIS A 528 -43.06 -10.48 18.35
C HIS A 528 -43.52 -9.04 18.53
N SER A 529 -42.90 -8.10 17.80
CA SER A 529 -43.62 -7.07 17.05
C SER A 529 -42.66 -6.44 16.04
N GLU A 530 -43.07 -6.44 14.77
CA GLU A 530 -42.52 -5.72 13.65
C GLU A 530 -42.67 -4.22 13.90
N GLU A 531 -41.61 -3.47 13.56
CA GLU A 531 -41.75 -2.16 12.94
C GLU A 531 -40.41 -1.70 12.35
N SER A 532 -40.48 -1.32 11.08
CA SER A 532 -39.49 -0.83 10.20
C SER A 532 -38.84 0.47 10.67
N SER A 533 -37.50 0.55 10.63
CA SER A 533 -36.78 1.80 10.45
C SER A 533 -35.49 1.55 9.67
N GLU A 534 -35.44 2.10 8.47
CA GLU A 534 -34.26 2.19 7.62
C GLU A 534 -33.16 2.94 8.35
N SER A 535 -32.08 2.26 8.68
CA SER A 535 -30.81 2.88 9.03
C SER A 535 -29.82 2.69 7.89
N LEU A 536 -29.41 3.81 7.30
CA LEU A 536 -28.34 3.91 6.32
C LEU A 536 -27.05 3.27 6.88
N ASN A 537 -26.77 2.07 6.43
CA ASN A 537 -25.46 1.45 6.58
C ASN A 537 -24.49 2.11 5.62
N GLN A 538 -23.56 2.87 6.14
CA GLN A 538 -22.32 3.20 5.43
C GLN A 538 -21.58 1.89 5.18
N THR A 539 -21.68 1.39 3.96
CA THR A 539 -20.86 0.27 3.47
C THR A 539 -19.42 0.73 3.38
N ASP A 540 -18.61 0.31 4.33
CA ASP A 540 -17.15 0.28 4.20
C ASP A 540 -16.80 -0.46 2.91
N VAL A 541 -16.17 0.23 1.97
CA VAL A 541 -15.67 -0.34 0.72
C VAL A 541 -14.55 -1.31 1.07
N LEU A 542 -14.91 -2.56 1.27
CA LEU A 542 -13.99 -3.69 1.27
C LEU A 542 -13.51 -3.86 -0.17
N VAL A 543 -12.22 -3.64 -0.41
CA VAL A 543 -11.57 -4.03 -1.66
C VAL A 543 -11.29 -5.53 -1.54
N PRO A 544 -12.02 -6.41 -2.22
CA PRO A 544 -11.71 -7.83 -2.23
C PRO A 544 -10.46 -8.06 -3.06
N ASN A 545 -9.70 -9.04 -2.67
CA ASN A 545 -8.54 -9.50 -3.42
C ASN A 545 -9.02 -10.45 -4.51
N PRO A 546 -8.80 -10.16 -5.81
CA PRO A 546 -9.10 -11.12 -6.84
C PRO A 546 -7.94 -12.11 -6.93
N SER A 547 -8.09 -13.24 -6.37
CA SER A 547 -7.44 -14.46 -6.81
C SER A 547 -7.23 -15.45 -5.65
N TYR A 548 -8.17 -16.26 -5.46
CA TYR A 548 -8.07 -17.70 -5.16
C TYR A 548 -9.48 -18.25 -5.42
N VAL A 549 -9.70 -18.64 -6.64
CA VAL A 549 -10.85 -19.48 -6.99
C VAL A 549 -10.55 -20.83 -6.40
N ASP A 550 -11.38 -21.29 -5.47
CA ASP A 550 -11.43 -22.69 -5.09
C ASP A 550 -11.69 -23.50 -6.35
N VAL A 551 -10.74 -24.36 -6.69
CA VAL A 551 -10.93 -25.44 -7.65
C VAL A 551 -11.38 -26.63 -6.82
N ASP A 552 -12.68 -26.98 -6.96
CA ASP A 552 -13.13 -28.34 -6.67
C ASP A 552 -12.55 -29.32 -7.68
#